data_e4df54fab633ddc101286d413c74e88b
#
_entry.id   e4df54fab633ddc101286d413c74e88b
#
_cell.length_a   1.000
_cell.length_b   1.000
_cell.length_c   1.000
_cell.angle_alpha   90.00
_cell.angle_beta   90.00
_cell.angle_gamma   90.00
#
_symmetry.space_group_name_H-M   'P 1'
#
loop_
_entity.id
_entity.type
_entity.pdbx_description
1 polymer ?
#
loop_
_entity_poly.entity_id
_entity_poly.type
_entity_poly.pdbx_seq_one_letter_code
_entity_poly.pdbx_strand_id
1 'polypeptide(L)'
;MKRSRKTLFALLLALVMALGLTATAWAAEVAPTDTLNLELTVTKMVEQTGNVAPPAETFTFALEDVVNEGETKQDLAYYGIELLDDLTISTATGNTVEKTLRFKLPASNFAEHHWIPSSNSGSEDIARYRKVFLLTEQNDGKTGWEYSTKSYELVFTYDMRDGDMDLDVYLPGTDARESAKFTNIYTENLTTIEIPFTKTVKLGGHAS
;
A
#
# COMPACT_ATOMS: atom_id res chain seq x y z
N MET A 1 -50.56 6.90 63.64
CA MET A 1 -50.23 6.89 62.21
C MET A 1 -48.97 7.71 61.88
N LYS A 2 -47.78 7.39 62.39
CA LYS A 2 -46.53 8.14 62.19
C LYS A 2 -45.43 7.30 61.54
N ARG A 3 -45.68 6.03 61.13
CA ARG A 3 -44.67 5.12 60.54
C ARG A 3 -44.59 5.12 59.01
N SER A 4 -45.55 5.68 58.31
CA SER A 4 -45.64 5.64 56.83
C SER A 4 -44.69 6.61 56.13
N ARG A 5 -44.32 7.74 56.75
CA ARG A 5 -43.49 8.75 56.10
C ARG A 5 -41.96 8.35 55.98
N LYS A 6 -41.48 7.61 56.99
CA LYS A 6 -40.07 7.18 57.00
C LYS A 6 -39.80 6.05 56.02
N THR A 7 -40.76 5.15 55.85
CA THR A 7 -40.66 4.05 54.84
C THR A 7 -40.81 4.59 53.42
N LEU A 8 -41.65 5.60 53.21
CA LEU A 8 -41.79 6.22 51.90
C LEU A 8 -40.50 6.95 51.47
N PHE A 9 -39.83 7.63 52.39
CA PHE A 9 -38.57 8.34 52.14
C PHE A 9 -37.42 7.38 51.85
N ALA A 10 -37.35 6.25 52.55
CA ALA A 10 -36.36 5.22 52.33
C ALA A 10 -36.56 4.53 50.96
N LEU A 11 -37.81 4.32 50.55
CA LEU A 11 -38.12 3.73 49.23
C LEU A 11 -37.84 4.72 48.07
N LEU A 12 -38.08 6.02 48.27
CA LEU A 12 -37.76 7.05 47.30
C LEU A 12 -36.24 7.24 47.12
N LEU A 13 -35.48 7.17 48.22
CA LEU A 13 -34.02 7.27 48.21
C LEU A 13 -33.38 6.05 47.51
N ALA A 14 -33.92 4.84 47.75
CA ALA A 14 -33.46 3.61 47.06
C ALA A 14 -33.78 3.65 45.57
N LEU A 15 -34.94 4.23 45.16
CA LEU A 15 -35.29 4.38 43.76
C LEU A 15 -34.41 5.42 43.04
N VAL A 16 -34.04 6.51 43.70
CA VAL A 16 -33.13 7.53 43.13
C VAL A 16 -31.70 6.97 42.99
N MET A 17 -31.26 6.13 43.96
CA MET A 17 -29.96 5.46 43.80
C MET A 17 -29.99 4.38 42.74
N ALA A 18 -31.10 3.68 42.52
CA ALA A 18 -31.23 2.69 41.43
C ALA A 18 -31.32 3.35 40.06
N LEU A 19 -31.90 4.56 39.95
CA LEU A 19 -31.94 5.35 38.71
C LEU A 19 -30.61 6.11 38.45
N GLY A 20 -29.82 6.37 39.51
CA GLY A 20 -28.51 7.00 39.38
C GLY A 20 -27.38 6.07 38.97
N LEU A 21 -27.62 4.74 38.96
CA LEU A 21 -26.64 3.74 38.53
C LEU A 21 -26.84 3.22 37.10
N THR A 22 -27.79 3.79 36.35
CA THR A 22 -27.81 3.66 34.90
C THR A 22 -26.99 4.79 34.25
N ALA A 23 -25.93 5.18 34.95
CA ALA A 23 -24.93 5.99 34.33
C ALA A 23 -24.01 5.06 33.50
N THR A 24 -24.02 5.35 32.26
CA THR A 24 -22.83 5.20 31.45
C THR A 24 -22.27 3.78 31.40
N ALA A 25 -22.99 2.89 30.71
CA ALA A 25 -22.26 2.14 29.74
C ALA A 25 -21.78 3.17 28.70
N TRP A 26 -20.78 3.97 29.08
CA TRP A 26 -19.87 4.52 28.11
C TRP A 26 -19.37 3.32 27.35
N ALA A 27 -19.49 3.38 26.03
CA ALA A 27 -18.94 2.40 25.16
C ALA A 27 -17.63 1.93 25.78
N ALA A 28 -17.49 0.64 25.99
CA ALA A 28 -16.23 0.07 26.42
C ALA A 28 -15.22 0.72 25.47
N GLU A 29 -14.33 1.52 26.03
CA GLU A 29 -13.19 2.04 25.31
C GLU A 29 -12.56 0.79 24.70
N VAL A 30 -12.73 0.65 23.39
CA VAL A 30 -12.14 -0.47 22.64
C VAL A 30 -10.69 -0.43 23.02
N ALA A 31 -10.25 -1.46 23.71
CA ALA A 31 -8.89 -1.50 24.21
C ALA A 31 -7.97 -1.26 23.01
N PRO A 32 -6.90 -0.44 23.12
CA PRO A 32 -6.05 -0.03 22.01
C PRO A 32 -5.20 -1.16 21.39
N THR A 33 -5.67 -2.39 21.46
CA THR A 33 -5.03 -3.58 20.90
C THR A 33 -5.55 -3.97 19.52
N ASP A 34 -6.63 -3.34 19.05
CA ASP A 34 -7.15 -3.63 17.72
C ASP A 34 -6.24 -2.98 16.67
N THR A 35 -5.57 -3.84 15.93
CA THR A 35 -4.78 -3.43 14.77
C THR A 35 -5.64 -3.57 13.54
N LEU A 36 -5.61 -2.55 12.71
CA LEU A 36 -6.25 -2.57 11.39
C LEU A 36 -5.30 -3.21 10.39
N ASN A 37 -5.83 -4.15 9.60
CA ASN A 37 -5.07 -4.81 8.56
C ASN A 37 -5.63 -4.39 7.20
N LEU A 38 -4.75 -3.93 6.32
CA LEU A 38 -5.08 -3.53 4.96
C LEU A 38 -4.26 -4.35 3.98
N GLU A 39 -4.83 -4.60 2.82
CA GLU A 39 -4.19 -5.37 1.76
C GLU A 39 -4.22 -4.62 0.44
N LEU A 40 -3.13 -4.71 -0.31
CA LEU A 40 -3.00 -4.17 -1.64
C LEU A 40 -2.47 -5.25 -2.57
N THR A 41 -3.17 -5.53 -3.66
CA THR A 41 -2.65 -6.38 -4.72
C THR A 41 -1.86 -5.55 -5.72
N VAL A 42 -0.59 -5.92 -5.92
CA VAL A 42 0.29 -5.36 -6.95
C VAL A 42 0.49 -6.40 -8.03
N THR A 43 0.20 -6.03 -9.28
CA THR A 43 0.39 -6.90 -10.45
C THR A 43 1.68 -6.51 -11.17
N LYS A 44 2.57 -7.47 -11.37
CA LYS A 44 3.75 -7.34 -12.22
C LYS A 44 3.53 -8.10 -13.52
N MET A 45 3.73 -7.42 -14.64
CA MET A 45 3.71 -8.01 -15.98
C MET A 45 5.06 -7.85 -16.66
N VAL A 46 5.43 -8.86 -17.44
CA VAL A 46 6.58 -8.81 -18.34
C VAL A 46 6.10 -9.11 -19.75
N GLU A 47 6.31 -8.17 -20.64
CA GLU A 47 6.11 -8.32 -22.07
C GLU A 47 7.45 -8.60 -22.73
N GLN A 48 7.45 -9.37 -23.82
CA GLN A 48 8.69 -9.64 -24.57
C GLN A 48 8.63 -9.03 -25.96
N THR A 49 9.79 -8.56 -26.41
CA THR A 49 10.00 -8.19 -27.80
C THR A 49 11.04 -9.15 -28.38
N GLY A 50 10.63 -9.95 -29.36
CA GLY A 50 11.48 -11.01 -29.93
C GLY A 50 11.02 -12.42 -29.60
N ASN A 51 11.88 -13.41 -29.88
CA ASN A 51 11.50 -14.82 -29.78
C ASN A 51 12.06 -15.55 -28.55
N VAL A 52 12.85 -14.86 -27.73
CA VAL A 52 13.44 -15.42 -26.52
C VAL A 52 12.58 -15.03 -25.31
N ALA A 53 12.17 -16.01 -24.55
CA ALA A 53 11.41 -15.80 -23.34
C ALA A 53 12.22 -14.97 -22.30
N PRO A 54 11.59 -14.05 -21.59
CA PRO A 54 12.23 -13.30 -20.53
C PRO A 54 12.81 -14.25 -19.48
N PRO A 55 14.03 -14.00 -19.00
CA PRO A 55 14.54 -14.74 -17.85
C PRO A 55 13.71 -14.43 -16.60
N ALA A 56 13.67 -15.39 -15.67
CA ALA A 56 13.11 -15.13 -14.35
C ALA A 56 13.87 -13.99 -13.67
N GLU A 57 13.14 -13.00 -13.19
CA GLU A 57 13.70 -11.79 -12.60
C GLU A 57 12.96 -11.40 -11.33
N THR A 58 13.66 -10.68 -10.44
CA THR A 58 13.06 -10.09 -9.24
C THR A 58 13.10 -8.57 -9.36
N PHE A 59 11.94 -7.96 -9.28
CA PHE A 59 11.74 -6.51 -9.36
C PHE A 59 11.51 -5.95 -7.98
N THR A 60 12.17 -4.84 -7.67
CA THR A 60 12.08 -4.14 -6.39
C THR A 60 11.20 -2.91 -6.54
N PHE A 61 10.40 -2.65 -5.53
CA PHE A 61 9.54 -1.49 -5.46
C PHE A 61 9.96 -0.59 -4.29
N ALA A 62 9.55 0.67 -4.34
CA ALA A 62 9.74 1.64 -3.27
C ALA A 62 8.41 2.28 -2.91
N LEU A 63 8.26 2.60 -1.63
CA LEU A 63 7.18 3.44 -1.09
C LEU A 63 7.82 4.72 -0.56
N GLU A 64 7.46 5.84 -1.15
CA GLU A 64 7.96 7.15 -0.75
C GLU A 64 6.82 8.01 -0.22
N ASP A 65 7.06 8.70 0.88
CA ASP A 65 6.12 9.67 1.45
C ASP A 65 5.83 10.82 0.46
N VAL A 66 4.56 11.16 0.31
CA VAL A 66 4.10 12.32 -0.45
C VAL A 66 3.88 13.47 0.52
N VAL A 67 4.77 14.44 0.47
CA VAL A 67 4.78 15.62 1.36
C VAL A 67 4.68 16.90 0.55
N ASN A 68 4.29 17.99 1.20
CA ASN A 68 4.29 19.31 0.59
C ASN A 68 5.73 19.82 0.36
N GLU A 69 5.87 20.84 -0.48
CA GLU A 69 7.17 21.45 -0.73
C GLU A 69 7.78 22.00 0.58
N GLY A 70 9.01 21.61 0.86
CA GLY A 70 9.75 22.01 2.07
C GLY A 70 9.57 21.09 3.28
N GLU A 71 8.68 20.11 3.23
CA GLU A 71 8.54 19.09 4.26
C GLU A 71 9.53 17.93 4.04
N THR A 72 9.90 17.27 5.13
CA THR A 72 10.81 16.12 5.08
C THR A 72 10.00 14.85 4.90
N LYS A 73 10.33 14.05 3.87
CA LYS A 73 9.75 12.71 3.67
C LYS A 73 10.09 11.82 4.86
N GLN A 74 9.13 11.03 5.29
CA GLN A 74 9.24 10.09 6.39
C GLN A 74 8.97 8.67 5.90
N ASP A 75 9.34 7.67 6.68
CA ASP A 75 9.01 6.27 6.40
C ASP A 75 7.61 5.90 6.93
N LEU A 76 7.16 4.70 6.57
CA LEU A 76 5.88 4.17 7.03
C LEU A 76 5.80 4.10 8.56
N ALA A 77 6.90 3.71 9.23
CA ALA A 77 6.94 3.51 10.67
C ALA A 77 6.73 4.81 11.45
N TYR A 78 7.17 5.95 10.89
CA TYR A 78 6.90 7.27 11.46
C TYR A 78 5.41 7.55 11.62
N TYR A 79 4.60 7.02 10.70
CA TYR A 79 3.14 7.12 10.73
C TYR A 79 2.46 5.93 11.40
N GLY A 80 3.22 5.06 12.06
CA GLY A 80 2.71 3.87 12.71
C GLY A 80 2.24 2.77 11.75
N ILE A 81 2.60 2.86 10.47
CA ILE A 81 2.26 1.86 9.46
C ILE A 81 3.38 0.82 9.40
N GLU A 82 3.05 -0.44 9.61
CA GLU A 82 3.95 -1.58 9.47
C GLU A 82 3.65 -2.31 8.16
N LEU A 83 4.61 -2.39 7.25
CA LEU A 83 4.53 -3.25 6.06
C LEU A 83 5.03 -4.65 6.44
N LEU A 84 4.18 -5.65 6.27
CA LEU A 84 4.45 -7.04 6.69
C LEU A 84 5.17 -7.86 5.62
N ASP A 85 5.16 -7.40 4.37
CA ASP A 85 5.73 -8.09 3.21
C ASP A 85 6.93 -7.31 2.66
N ASP A 86 7.82 -7.98 1.96
CA ASP A 86 8.88 -7.33 1.21
C ASP A 86 8.34 -6.65 -0.06
N LEU A 87 9.01 -5.60 -0.52
CA LEU A 87 8.66 -4.84 -1.73
C LEU A 87 9.36 -5.44 -2.97
N THR A 88 9.26 -6.76 -3.15
CA THR A 88 9.84 -7.44 -4.32
C THR A 88 8.83 -8.38 -4.97
N ILE A 89 8.85 -8.51 -6.30
CA ILE A 89 8.05 -9.47 -7.05
C ILE A 89 8.96 -10.25 -7.99
N SER A 90 8.94 -11.59 -7.90
CA SER A 90 9.70 -12.46 -8.77
C SER A 90 8.81 -13.03 -9.87
N THR A 91 9.30 -13.00 -11.13
CA THR A 91 8.63 -13.58 -12.30
C THR A 91 9.05 -15.01 -12.59
N ALA A 92 9.64 -15.71 -11.61
CA ALA A 92 10.05 -17.11 -11.77
C ALA A 92 8.88 -18.06 -12.08
N THR A 93 7.65 -17.67 -11.75
CA THR A 93 6.42 -18.48 -11.96
C THR A 93 5.63 -18.09 -13.20
N GLY A 94 6.02 -17.03 -13.91
CA GLY A 94 5.34 -16.58 -15.11
C GLY A 94 5.49 -15.07 -15.38
N ASN A 95 5.05 -14.66 -16.56
CA ASN A 95 5.17 -13.27 -17.00
C ASN A 95 4.13 -12.33 -16.39
N THR A 96 3.13 -12.86 -15.70
CA THR A 96 2.16 -12.07 -14.91
C THR A 96 2.11 -12.67 -13.52
N VAL A 97 2.49 -11.89 -12.53
CA VAL A 97 2.55 -12.30 -11.13
C VAL A 97 1.84 -11.24 -10.28
N GLU A 98 0.99 -11.70 -9.40
CA GLU A 98 0.33 -10.87 -8.39
C GLU A 98 0.97 -11.13 -7.03
N LYS A 99 1.17 -10.06 -6.28
CA LYS A 99 1.61 -10.09 -4.90
C LYS A 99 0.71 -9.23 -4.05
N THR A 100 0.26 -9.76 -2.94
CA THR A 100 -0.46 -8.99 -1.92
C THR A 100 0.55 -8.39 -0.94
N LEU A 101 0.51 -7.08 -0.79
CA LEU A 101 1.20 -6.34 0.25
C LEU A 101 0.23 -6.13 1.41
N ARG A 102 0.64 -6.49 2.61
CA ARG A 102 -0.15 -6.37 3.83
C ARG A 102 0.42 -5.28 4.71
N PHE A 103 -0.47 -4.42 5.17
CA PHE A 103 -0.14 -3.32 6.06
C PHE A 103 -0.89 -3.50 7.37
N LYS A 104 -0.22 -3.18 8.46
CA LYS A 104 -0.79 -3.19 9.79
C LYS A 104 -0.64 -1.80 10.40
N LEU A 105 -1.73 -1.29 10.96
CA LEU A 105 -1.81 0.02 11.55
C LEU A 105 -2.38 -0.07 12.96
N PRO A 106 -1.95 0.83 13.89
CA PRO A 106 -2.62 0.95 15.18
C PRO A 106 -4.02 1.52 14.97
N ALA A 107 -5.02 0.97 15.66
CA ALA A 107 -6.40 1.47 15.61
C ALA A 107 -6.62 2.75 16.44
N SER A 108 -5.58 3.28 17.08
CA SER A 108 -5.64 4.44 17.98
C SER A 108 -4.39 5.29 17.87
N ASN A 109 -4.47 6.53 18.43
CA ASN A 109 -3.33 7.44 18.55
C ASN A 109 -2.83 8.03 17.22
N PHE A 110 -3.70 8.19 16.23
CA PHE A 110 -3.33 8.78 14.93
C PHE A 110 -2.64 10.14 15.06
N ALA A 111 -3.02 10.96 16.05
CA ALA A 111 -2.36 12.24 16.31
C ALA A 111 -0.91 12.06 16.79
N GLU A 112 -0.62 11.03 17.59
CA GLU A 112 0.74 10.70 18.04
C GLU A 112 1.60 10.16 16.89
N HIS A 113 0.99 9.58 15.87
CA HIS A 113 1.61 9.11 14.66
C HIS A 113 1.59 10.13 13.52
N HIS A 114 1.52 11.42 13.83
CA HIS A 114 1.67 12.52 12.88
C HIS A 114 0.70 12.52 11.70
N TRP A 115 -0.46 11.88 11.84
CA TRP A 115 -1.50 11.95 10.84
C TRP A 115 -2.18 13.33 10.88
N ILE A 116 -2.31 13.94 9.72
CA ILE A 116 -2.93 15.26 9.60
C ILE A 116 -4.41 15.09 9.28
N PRO A 117 -5.33 15.70 10.04
CA PRO A 117 -6.74 15.67 9.70
C PRO A 117 -6.96 16.40 8.37
N SER A 118 -7.57 15.71 7.40
CA SER A 118 -8.00 16.36 6.17
C SER A 118 -9.37 16.97 6.40
N SER A 119 -9.46 18.30 6.45
CA SER A 119 -10.72 19.01 6.42
C SER A 119 -11.25 19.02 5.00
N ASN A 120 -12.18 18.14 4.67
CA ASN A 120 -13.00 18.33 3.50
C ASN A 120 -14.02 19.44 3.82
N SER A 121 -13.72 20.64 3.31
CA SER A 121 -14.62 21.77 3.06
C SER A 121 -16.00 21.73 3.73
N GLY A 122 -16.16 22.43 4.83
CA GLY A 122 -17.43 23.01 5.23
C GLY A 122 -18.24 22.33 6.32
N SER A 123 -17.74 21.25 6.93
CA SER A 123 -18.35 20.66 8.13
C SER A 123 -17.28 20.47 9.19
N GLU A 124 -17.41 21.15 10.32
CA GLU A 124 -16.45 21.12 11.44
C GLU A 124 -16.38 19.74 12.15
N ASP A 125 -17.22 18.78 11.76
CA ASP A 125 -17.44 17.53 12.49
C ASP A 125 -16.84 16.27 11.85
N ILE A 126 -16.04 16.37 10.78
CA ILE A 126 -15.52 15.17 10.09
C ILE A 126 -14.00 15.20 10.10
N ALA A 127 -13.40 14.64 11.13
CA ALA A 127 -11.97 14.38 11.13
C ALA A 127 -11.70 13.05 10.38
N ARG A 128 -11.26 13.18 9.15
CA ARG A 128 -10.61 12.10 8.42
C ARG A 128 -9.12 12.32 8.48
N TYR A 129 -8.38 11.29 8.79
CA TYR A 129 -6.93 11.31 8.67
C TYR A 129 -6.54 10.70 7.34
N ARG A 130 -5.63 11.35 6.63
CA ARG A 130 -5.18 10.90 5.32
C ARG A 130 -3.67 10.91 5.26
N LYS A 131 -3.08 9.83 4.72
CA LYS A 131 -1.66 9.75 4.40
C LYS A 131 -1.47 9.14 3.03
N VAL A 132 -0.52 9.67 2.27
CA VAL A 132 -0.26 9.26 0.89
C VAL A 132 1.17 8.82 0.75
N PHE A 133 1.38 7.68 0.10
CA PHE A 133 2.68 7.19 -0.33
C PHE A 133 2.68 6.94 -1.84
N LEU A 134 3.79 7.20 -2.48
CA LEU A 134 4.00 6.91 -3.89
C LEU A 134 4.67 5.54 -4.02
N LEU A 135 3.98 4.60 -4.67
CA LEU A 135 4.52 3.29 -5.03
C LEU A 135 5.14 3.38 -6.42
N THR A 136 6.42 3.04 -6.52
CA THR A 136 7.21 3.04 -7.77
C THR A 136 8.00 1.76 -7.92
N GLU A 137 8.29 1.37 -9.15
CA GLU A 137 9.27 0.32 -9.43
C GLU A 137 10.66 0.93 -9.53
N GLN A 138 11.64 0.27 -8.94
CA GLN A 138 13.03 0.68 -9.02
C GLN A 138 13.67 0.14 -10.29
N ASN A 139 14.32 1.03 -11.05
CA ASN A 139 15.12 0.64 -12.21
C ASN A 139 16.54 0.32 -11.76
N ASP A 140 16.93 -0.95 -11.75
CA ASP A 140 18.27 -1.43 -11.41
C ASP A 140 19.22 -1.54 -12.61
N GLY A 141 18.80 -1.07 -13.79
CA GLY A 141 19.63 -0.91 -14.99
C GLY A 141 20.04 -2.22 -15.66
N LYS A 142 19.30 -3.31 -15.46
CA LYS A 142 19.63 -4.60 -16.10
C LYS A 142 19.50 -4.54 -17.61
N THR A 143 20.49 -5.07 -18.27
CA THR A 143 20.55 -5.11 -19.74
C THR A 143 19.40 -5.93 -20.32
N GLY A 144 18.75 -5.40 -21.36
CA GLY A 144 17.62 -6.04 -22.02
C GLY A 144 16.28 -5.75 -21.38
N TRP A 145 16.23 -4.98 -20.28
CA TRP A 145 15.00 -4.61 -19.61
C TRP A 145 14.67 -3.13 -19.79
N GLU A 146 13.43 -2.86 -20.16
CA GLU A 146 12.80 -1.55 -20.07
C GLU A 146 11.82 -1.59 -18.90
N TYR A 147 12.08 -0.77 -17.88
CA TYR A 147 11.31 -0.77 -16.62
C TYR A 147 10.06 0.10 -16.74
N SER A 148 9.02 -0.26 -15.98
CA SER A 148 7.83 0.55 -15.86
C SER A 148 8.16 1.93 -15.30
N THR A 149 7.66 2.97 -15.95
CA THR A 149 7.72 4.36 -15.44
C THR A 149 6.46 4.76 -14.69
N LYS A 150 5.51 3.83 -14.53
CA LYS A 150 4.29 4.08 -13.78
C LYS A 150 4.58 4.24 -12.30
N SER A 151 3.76 5.07 -11.68
CA SER A 151 3.69 5.21 -10.23
C SER A 151 2.22 5.23 -9.79
N TYR A 152 1.97 4.94 -8.53
CA TYR A 152 0.62 4.91 -7.96
C TYR A 152 0.64 5.57 -6.59
N GLU A 153 -0.34 6.42 -6.32
CA GLU A 153 -0.57 6.95 -4.98
C GLU A 153 -1.36 5.95 -4.16
N LEU A 154 -0.77 5.49 -3.06
CA LEU A 154 -1.42 4.70 -2.04
C LEU A 154 -1.97 5.64 -0.98
N VAL A 155 -3.28 5.73 -0.88
CA VAL A 155 -3.97 6.66 0.01
C VAL A 155 -4.59 5.90 1.17
N PHE A 156 -3.98 6.02 2.33
CA PHE A 156 -4.52 5.53 3.59
C PHE A 156 -5.48 6.58 4.15
N THR A 157 -6.72 6.20 4.41
CA THR A 157 -7.74 7.09 4.98
C THR A 157 -8.38 6.44 6.20
N TYR A 158 -8.37 7.13 7.33
CA TYR A 158 -9.08 6.73 8.54
C TYR A 158 -10.25 7.68 8.79
N ASP A 159 -11.46 7.13 8.91
CA ASP A 159 -12.66 7.88 9.27
C ASP A 159 -12.94 7.69 10.78
N MET A 160 -12.83 8.76 11.54
CA MET A 160 -13.03 8.71 13.00
C MET A 160 -14.47 8.43 13.43
N ARG A 161 -15.44 8.54 12.52
CA ARG A 161 -16.86 8.36 12.88
C ARG A 161 -17.25 6.92 13.06
N ASP A 162 -16.72 6.06 12.20
CA ASP A 162 -17.02 4.63 12.15
C ASP A 162 -15.81 3.76 12.50
N GLY A 163 -14.61 4.37 12.59
CA GLY A 163 -13.38 3.67 12.91
C GLY A 163 -12.82 2.87 11.73
N ASP A 164 -13.34 3.12 10.54
CA ASP A 164 -12.91 2.41 9.34
C ASP A 164 -11.65 3.00 8.75
N MET A 165 -10.80 2.11 8.25
CA MET A 165 -9.58 2.43 7.52
C MET A 165 -9.65 1.86 6.11
N ASP A 166 -9.43 2.72 5.13
CA ASP A 166 -9.38 2.38 3.72
C ASP A 166 -7.97 2.55 3.14
N LEU A 167 -7.64 1.71 2.17
CA LEU A 167 -6.47 1.86 1.32
C LEU A 167 -6.90 1.91 -0.14
N ASP A 168 -6.82 3.09 -0.70
CA ASP A 168 -7.14 3.34 -2.10
C ASP A 168 -5.89 3.54 -2.95
N VAL A 169 -5.98 3.21 -4.24
CA VAL A 169 -4.91 3.39 -5.21
C VAL A 169 -5.37 4.35 -6.28
N TYR A 170 -4.58 5.38 -6.55
CA TYR A 170 -4.87 6.39 -7.57
C TYR A 170 -3.70 6.57 -8.53
N LEU A 171 -4.00 7.05 -9.73
CA LEU A 171 -2.97 7.63 -10.59
C LEU A 171 -2.53 8.98 -10.01
N PRO A 172 -1.23 9.26 -9.93
CA PRO A 172 -0.71 10.48 -9.31
C PRO A 172 -1.29 11.75 -9.93
N GLY A 173 -1.75 12.64 -9.06
CA GLY A 173 -2.34 13.91 -9.46
C GLY A 173 -3.72 13.81 -10.09
N THR A 174 -4.42 12.69 -9.94
CA THR A 174 -5.80 12.48 -10.44
C THR A 174 -6.68 11.88 -9.35
N ASP A 175 -8.00 11.91 -9.57
CA ASP A 175 -8.97 11.21 -8.73
C ASP A 175 -9.36 9.83 -9.33
N ALA A 176 -8.59 9.35 -10.32
CA ALA A 176 -8.86 8.06 -10.96
C ALA A 176 -8.31 6.92 -10.12
N ARG A 177 -9.20 6.09 -9.59
CA ARG A 177 -8.82 4.84 -8.91
C ARG A 177 -8.32 3.83 -9.94
N GLU A 178 -7.21 3.20 -9.63
CA GLU A 178 -6.54 2.23 -10.50
C GLU A 178 -6.06 1.02 -9.69
N SER A 179 -5.80 -0.08 -10.39
CA SER A 179 -5.06 -1.20 -9.82
C SER A 179 -3.57 -0.99 -10.02
N ALA A 180 -2.76 -1.22 -9.00
CA ALA A 180 -1.30 -1.10 -9.09
C ALA A 180 -0.74 -2.17 -10.04
N LYS A 181 -0.43 -1.76 -11.28
CA LYS A 181 0.05 -2.64 -12.34
C LYS A 181 1.29 -2.08 -13.02
N PHE A 182 2.39 -2.80 -12.91
CA PHE A 182 3.68 -2.46 -13.50
C PHE A 182 4.00 -3.41 -14.65
N THR A 183 4.30 -2.87 -15.82
CA THR A 183 4.65 -3.64 -17.02
C THR A 183 6.06 -3.30 -17.44
N ASN A 184 6.94 -4.31 -17.51
CA ASN A 184 8.27 -4.18 -18.06
C ASN A 184 8.34 -4.89 -19.40
N ILE A 185 9.23 -4.41 -20.27
CA ILE A 185 9.47 -5.01 -21.58
C ILE A 185 10.86 -5.63 -21.56
N TYR A 186 10.93 -6.91 -21.91
CA TYR A 186 12.19 -7.60 -22.14
C TYR A 186 12.48 -7.65 -23.64
N THR A 187 13.65 -7.13 -24.01
CA THR A 187 14.15 -7.19 -25.37
C THR A 187 15.39 -8.06 -25.41
N GLU A 188 15.34 -9.09 -26.23
CA GLU A 188 16.49 -9.96 -26.43
C GLU A 188 17.70 -9.17 -26.93
N ASN A 189 18.81 -9.21 -26.18
CA ASN A 189 20.08 -8.71 -26.65
C ASN A 189 20.73 -9.76 -27.61
N LEU A 190 20.47 -9.60 -28.90
CA LEU A 190 21.18 -10.38 -29.90
C LEU A 190 22.66 -9.92 -29.93
N THR A 191 23.52 -10.67 -29.28
CA THR A 191 24.96 -10.52 -29.51
C THR A 191 25.24 -11.02 -30.92
N THR A 192 25.56 -10.15 -31.85
CA THR A 192 26.01 -10.53 -33.19
C THR A 192 27.32 -11.27 -33.05
N ILE A 193 27.32 -12.56 -33.28
CA ILE A 193 28.56 -13.35 -33.38
C ILE A 193 29.01 -13.28 -34.82
N GLU A 194 30.10 -12.59 -35.10
CA GLU A 194 30.78 -12.67 -36.38
C GLU A 194 31.51 -13.99 -36.47
N ILE A 195 31.04 -14.89 -37.33
CA ILE A 195 31.75 -16.11 -37.66
C ILE A 195 32.61 -15.84 -38.88
N PRO A 196 33.94 -15.77 -38.77
CA PRO A 196 34.79 -15.56 -39.92
C PRO A 196 34.81 -16.82 -40.81
N PHE A 197 34.32 -16.70 -42.02
CA PHE A 197 34.40 -17.74 -43.03
C PHE A 197 35.64 -17.52 -43.88
N THR A 198 36.51 -18.52 -43.96
CA THR A 198 37.59 -18.55 -44.95
C THR A 198 37.22 -19.54 -46.05
N LYS A 199 36.89 -19.04 -47.24
CA LYS A 199 36.67 -19.86 -48.43
C LYS A 199 37.99 -20.07 -49.15
N THR A 200 38.51 -21.28 -49.09
CA THR A 200 39.67 -21.64 -49.89
C THR A 200 39.22 -22.20 -51.24
N VAL A 201 39.46 -21.48 -52.32
CA VAL A 201 39.22 -21.93 -53.69
C VAL A 201 40.52 -22.65 -54.19
N LYS A 202 40.47 -23.95 -54.32
CA LYS A 202 41.57 -24.68 -55.06
C LYS A 202 41.27 -24.61 -56.54
N LEU A 203 42.06 -23.87 -57.29
CA LEU A 203 42.02 -23.90 -58.71
C LEU A 203 42.69 -25.21 -59.15
N GLY A 204 41.90 -26.13 -59.68
CA GLY A 204 42.45 -27.34 -60.31
C GLY A 204 43.27 -26.94 -61.54
N GLY A 205 44.60 -27.08 -61.44
CA GLY A 205 45.45 -26.95 -62.65
C GLY A 205 45.20 -28.11 -63.54
N HIS A 206 44.76 -27.88 -64.78
CA HIS A 206 44.92 -28.85 -65.86
C HIS A 206 46.37 -28.93 -66.18
N ALA A 207 47.00 -30.07 -65.91
CA ALA A 207 48.26 -30.41 -66.50
C ALA A 207 48.00 -30.80 -67.96
N SER A 208 48.55 -30.07 -68.87
CA SER A 208 48.69 -30.41 -70.29
C SER A 208 49.77 -31.44 -70.53
#